data_5adeff1fbe314974c32c4bf6a3e05426
#
_entry.id   5adeff1fbe314974c32c4bf6a3e05426
#
_cell.length_a   1.000
_cell.length_b   1.000
_cell.length_c   1.000
_cell.angle_alpha   90.00
_cell.angle_beta   90.00
_cell.angle_gamma   90.00
#
_symmetry.space_group_name_H-M   'P 1'
#
loop_
_entity.id
_entity.type
_entity.pdbx_description
1 polymer ?
#
loop_
_entity_poly.entity_id
_entity_poly.type
_entity_poly.pdbx_seq_one_letter_code
_entity_poly.pdbx_strand_id
1 'polypeptide(L)'
;MLSALEWAAGWTKDVSLATKCELDSIMDPDLEKKHKKTSGGGYDVCFFFVNEESDITVCVEETSFLVHRRVLEESSDYFRAMFECDMIESRQNEVQLHDFRAEIFESVLDFLYTSEFCLDYSNLEEVLEMANFLQVLSLLDHIAGLVDEKNCVTLFIMADKYSISQVTDVTGKILGDNYHRYLQSKELSRLTKEQRERVRQRRYHHKPVVAAVNAHYVHYPEPGLRQFHSYDDNNDVWSRFTRLPNTASRRGFGVAVLDNYLFVVGGHAKPIDYPRQFYSTGSKTGALQNQSMCYNTITDTWSNTAPIQHARAYFGLVPCGDCLYAIAGFQYDDPIHSVERYDPRDNSWVFVRDVPEGRTCYEPAVTCMGDIYVNCEIKDNDTFWLHRYSPASNTWTAISELPTNRWRHCMAAVQDTVYILGAYQPGVDCFNVTYQQWFRVRIPRDLKIPYDRGCASLGDKIYVLDCEETLCHNVKTRKWTDQLCQFPLGGFGIKAVTMYLPERKVGGDGGDAESE
;
A
#
# COMPACT_ATOMS: atom_id res chain seq x y z
N MET A 1 -25.80 -30.07 11.28
CA MET A 1 -25.08 -29.15 10.36
C MET A 1 -24.03 -28.25 11.02
N LEU A 2 -24.23 -27.68 12.21
CA LEU A 2 -23.19 -26.88 12.90
C LEU A 2 -22.01 -27.69 13.46
N SER A 3 -22.16 -28.99 13.70
CA SER A 3 -21.13 -29.86 14.29
C SER A 3 -20.02 -30.31 13.34
N ALA A 4 -20.25 -30.30 12.03
CA ALA A 4 -19.26 -30.71 11.03
C ALA A 4 -18.27 -29.57 10.69
N LEU A 5 -18.70 -28.31 10.80
CA LEU A 5 -17.85 -27.15 10.53
C LEU A 5 -16.85 -26.83 11.64
N GLU A 6 -17.15 -27.20 12.88
CA GLU A 6 -16.21 -27.02 14.00
C GLU A 6 -15.08 -28.05 14.00
N TRP A 7 -15.24 -29.18 13.32
CA TRP A 7 -14.25 -30.26 13.28
C TRP A 7 -13.19 -30.05 12.19
N ALA A 8 -13.54 -29.40 11.08
CA ALA A 8 -12.64 -29.14 9.95
C ALA A 8 -11.56 -28.08 10.23
N ALA A 9 -11.74 -27.23 11.23
CA ALA A 9 -10.81 -26.15 11.58
C ALA A 9 -9.52 -26.61 12.32
N GLY A 10 -9.40 -27.89 12.65
CA GLY A 10 -8.30 -28.44 13.47
C GLY A 10 -7.12 -29.07 12.71
N TRP A 11 -7.21 -29.27 11.41
CA TRP A 11 -6.22 -30.07 10.65
C TRP A 11 -5.64 -29.34 9.45
N THR A 12 -4.88 -28.31 9.68
CA THR A 12 -4.01 -27.72 8.65
C THR A 12 -2.56 -27.87 9.07
N LYS A 13 -1.88 -28.93 8.60
CA LYS A 13 -0.44 -28.92 8.29
C LYS A 13 0.00 -30.26 7.68
N ASP A 14 0.75 -30.15 6.59
CA ASP A 14 1.57 -31.18 5.96
C ASP A 14 0.86 -32.26 5.11
N VAL A 15 0.32 -31.85 3.95
CA VAL A 15 0.28 -32.75 2.78
C VAL A 15 0.81 -31.98 1.58
N SER A 16 2.10 -32.12 1.31
CA SER A 16 2.77 -31.50 0.17
C SER A 16 3.22 -32.57 -0.84
N LEU A 17 3.02 -32.27 -2.11
CA LEU A 17 3.83 -32.69 -3.27
C LEU A 17 3.90 -34.18 -3.69
N ALA A 18 3.42 -35.16 -2.95
CA ALA A 18 3.48 -36.56 -3.37
C ALA A 18 2.29 -37.00 -4.24
N THR A 19 1.15 -36.34 -4.15
CA THR A 19 -0.12 -36.73 -4.79
C THR A 19 -0.23 -36.32 -6.26
N LYS A 20 0.53 -35.35 -6.72
CA LYS A 20 0.42 -34.86 -8.11
C LYS A 20 0.91 -35.86 -9.16
N CYS A 21 1.90 -36.67 -8.84
CA CYS A 21 2.43 -37.70 -9.76
C CYS A 21 1.53 -38.95 -9.88
N GLU A 22 0.65 -39.22 -8.90
CA GLU A 22 -0.25 -40.35 -8.95
C GLU A 22 -1.57 -40.03 -9.65
N LEU A 23 -2.06 -38.79 -9.54
CA LEU A 23 -3.24 -38.31 -10.29
C LEU A 23 -3.01 -38.27 -11.81
N ASP A 24 -1.82 -37.85 -12.26
CA ASP A 24 -1.45 -37.81 -13.68
C ASP A 24 -1.42 -39.21 -14.33
N SER A 25 -1.41 -40.28 -13.53
CA SER A 25 -1.45 -41.67 -14.04
C SER A 25 -2.87 -42.24 -14.21
N ILE A 26 -3.88 -41.55 -13.71
CA ILE A 26 -5.28 -41.96 -13.73
C ILE A 26 -6.09 -41.17 -14.78
N MET A 27 -5.57 -40.01 -15.20
CA MET A 27 -6.25 -39.16 -16.17
C MET A 27 -6.04 -39.65 -17.60
N ASP A 28 -7.12 -40.12 -18.21
CA ASP A 28 -7.17 -40.47 -19.64
C ASP A 28 -7.63 -39.24 -20.43
N PRO A 29 -6.84 -38.76 -21.42
CA PRO A 29 -7.22 -37.62 -22.26
C PRO A 29 -8.44 -37.88 -23.18
N ASP A 30 -8.94 -39.13 -23.26
CA ASP A 30 -10.09 -39.52 -24.09
C ASP A 30 -11.37 -39.76 -23.27
N LEU A 31 -11.61 -39.00 -22.22
CA LEU A 31 -12.82 -39.11 -21.40
C LEU A 31 -14.09 -38.77 -22.21
N GLU A 32 -14.86 -39.80 -22.60
CA GLU A 32 -16.18 -39.61 -23.21
C GLU A 32 -17.28 -39.42 -22.15
N LYS A 33 -17.87 -38.19 -22.11
CA LYS A 33 -19.06 -37.88 -21.32
C LYS A 33 -20.30 -38.35 -22.05
N LYS A 34 -21.09 -39.25 -21.46
CA LYS A 34 -22.34 -39.72 -22.06
C LYS A 34 -23.55 -39.32 -21.24
N HIS A 35 -24.37 -38.42 -21.82
CA HIS A 35 -25.70 -38.10 -21.31
C HIS A 35 -26.71 -39.12 -21.85
N LYS A 36 -27.41 -39.81 -20.97
CA LYS A 36 -28.54 -40.67 -21.35
C LYS A 36 -29.82 -40.09 -20.76
N LYS A 37 -30.63 -39.41 -21.60
CA LYS A 37 -31.99 -39.06 -21.22
C LYS A 37 -32.87 -40.31 -21.22
N THR A 38 -33.40 -40.67 -20.07
CA THR A 38 -34.45 -41.73 -19.99
C THR A 38 -35.79 -41.06 -20.28
N SER A 39 -36.38 -41.38 -21.44
CA SER A 39 -37.75 -41.02 -21.81
C SER A 39 -38.72 -41.82 -20.97
N GLY A 40 -39.18 -41.24 -19.85
CA GLY A 40 -40.25 -41.81 -19.01
C GLY A 40 -40.05 -41.48 -17.56
N GLY A 41 -40.57 -40.36 -17.10
CA GLY A 41 -40.86 -40.02 -15.68
C GLY A 41 -39.77 -40.33 -14.64
N GLY A 42 -38.51 -40.16 -14.96
CA GLY A 42 -37.39 -40.52 -14.10
C GLY A 42 -36.25 -39.50 -14.24
N TYR A 43 -35.45 -39.40 -13.23
CA TYR A 43 -34.31 -38.52 -13.10
C TYR A 43 -33.37 -38.56 -14.30
N ASP A 44 -32.79 -37.42 -14.69
CA ASP A 44 -31.69 -37.38 -15.66
C ASP A 44 -30.46 -38.02 -15.03
N VAL A 45 -29.84 -39.00 -15.73
CA VAL A 45 -28.66 -39.73 -15.24
C VAL A 45 -27.44 -39.35 -16.09
N CYS A 46 -26.42 -38.78 -15.45
CA CYS A 46 -25.16 -38.44 -16.06
C CYS A 46 -24.08 -39.46 -15.66
N PHE A 47 -23.27 -39.90 -16.62
CA PHE A 47 -22.20 -40.87 -16.39
C PHE A 47 -20.84 -40.21 -16.65
N PHE A 48 -19.93 -40.36 -15.72
CA PHE A 48 -18.52 -40.00 -15.87
C PHE A 48 -17.70 -41.30 -15.98
N PHE A 49 -17.11 -41.56 -17.13
CA PHE A 49 -16.37 -42.80 -17.38
C PHE A 49 -14.87 -42.58 -17.18
N VAL A 50 -14.31 -43.32 -16.24
CA VAL A 50 -12.93 -43.78 -16.21
C VAL A 50 -13.03 -45.29 -16.52
N ASN A 51 -11.98 -45.97 -16.94
CA ASN A 51 -11.95 -47.39 -17.29
C ASN A 51 -12.49 -48.39 -16.22
N GLU A 52 -13.12 -47.86 -15.17
CA GLU A 52 -13.71 -48.61 -14.04
C GLU A 52 -15.22 -48.35 -13.96
N GLU A 53 -15.98 -49.28 -13.38
CA GLU A 53 -17.41 -49.08 -13.11
C GLU A 53 -17.61 -48.09 -11.95
N SER A 54 -18.54 -47.17 -12.10
CA SER A 54 -18.93 -46.23 -11.03
C SER A 54 -19.45 -46.98 -9.81
N ASP A 55 -18.99 -46.61 -8.62
CA ASP A 55 -19.28 -47.28 -7.35
C ASP A 55 -20.11 -46.45 -6.37
N ILE A 56 -20.43 -45.18 -6.74
CA ILE A 56 -21.26 -44.27 -5.92
C ILE A 56 -22.15 -43.38 -6.80
N THR A 57 -23.35 -43.10 -6.30
CA THR A 57 -24.29 -42.14 -6.89
C THR A 57 -24.37 -40.89 -6.04
N VAL A 58 -24.19 -39.70 -6.66
CA VAL A 58 -24.45 -38.43 -6.01
C VAL A 58 -25.69 -37.79 -6.63
N CYS A 59 -26.70 -37.54 -5.83
CA CYS A 59 -27.95 -36.95 -6.25
C CYS A 59 -27.96 -35.44 -5.90
N VAL A 60 -28.23 -34.60 -6.93
CA VAL A 60 -28.37 -33.15 -6.79
C VAL A 60 -29.65 -32.77 -7.53
N GLU A 61 -30.57 -32.10 -6.82
CA GLU A 61 -31.93 -31.86 -7.34
C GLU A 61 -32.58 -33.17 -7.85
N GLU A 62 -33.01 -33.19 -9.11
CA GLU A 62 -33.61 -34.36 -9.77
C GLU A 62 -32.58 -35.16 -10.64
N THR A 63 -31.29 -34.81 -10.55
CA THR A 63 -30.22 -35.43 -11.35
C THR A 63 -29.37 -36.38 -10.50
N SER A 64 -29.11 -37.54 -11.01
CA SER A 64 -28.24 -38.56 -10.40
C SER A 64 -26.93 -38.67 -11.18
N PHE A 65 -25.80 -38.49 -10.50
CA PHE A 65 -24.47 -38.57 -11.05
C PHE A 65 -23.81 -39.89 -10.61
N LEU A 66 -23.50 -40.75 -11.56
CA LEU A 66 -22.76 -41.97 -11.33
C LEU A 66 -21.26 -41.69 -11.43
N VAL A 67 -20.57 -41.78 -10.30
CA VAL A 67 -19.19 -41.30 -10.14
C VAL A 67 -18.35 -42.34 -9.39
N HIS A 68 -17.07 -42.03 -9.17
CA HIS A 68 -16.13 -42.91 -8.48
C HIS A 68 -15.78 -42.35 -7.11
N ARG A 69 -16.02 -43.12 -6.06
CA ARG A 69 -15.72 -42.77 -4.65
C ARG A 69 -14.27 -42.33 -4.51
N ARG A 70 -13.33 -43.05 -5.13
CA ARG A 70 -11.91 -42.71 -5.08
C ARG A 70 -11.61 -41.33 -5.63
N VAL A 71 -12.20 -40.91 -6.75
CA VAL A 71 -12.01 -39.57 -7.33
C VAL A 71 -12.53 -38.48 -6.38
N LEU A 72 -13.69 -38.71 -5.76
CA LEU A 72 -14.27 -37.78 -4.80
C LEU A 72 -13.41 -37.65 -3.52
N GLU A 73 -12.91 -38.79 -2.98
CA GLU A 73 -12.05 -38.81 -1.79
C GLU A 73 -10.71 -38.13 -2.01
N GLU A 74 -10.08 -38.33 -3.16
CA GLU A 74 -8.78 -37.74 -3.49
C GLU A 74 -8.87 -36.25 -3.75
N SER A 75 -10.02 -35.76 -4.24
CA SER A 75 -10.18 -34.39 -4.73
C SER A 75 -10.96 -33.45 -3.78
N SER A 76 -11.66 -34.02 -2.78
CA SER A 76 -12.55 -33.25 -1.88
C SER A 76 -12.40 -33.74 -0.45
N ASP A 77 -11.98 -32.79 0.43
CA ASP A 77 -11.89 -33.09 1.86
C ASP A 77 -13.27 -33.36 2.48
N TYR A 78 -14.33 -32.76 1.93
CA TYR A 78 -15.71 -33.04 2.35
C TYR A 78 -16.09 -34.49 2.13
N PHE A 79 -15.89 -35.01 0.90
CA PHE A 79 -16.19 -36.41 0.58
C PHE A 79 -15.25 -37.37 1.31
N ARG A 80 -13.98 -37.06 1.44
CA ARG A 80 -13.02 -37.84 2.22
C ARG A 80 -13.50 -38.00 3.67
N ALA A 81 -13.82 -36.89 4.32
CA ALA A 81 -14.31 -36.90 5.71
C ALA A 81 -15.64 -37.70 5.84
N MET A 82 -16.55 -37.56 4.85
CA MET A 82 -17.82 -38.28 4.83
C MET A 82 -17.60 -39.79 4.72
N PHE A 83 -16.68 -40.25 3.90
CA PHE A 83 -16.46 -41.67 3.68
C PHE A 83 -15.58 -42.34 4.74
N GLU A 84 -14.67 -41.60 5.38
CA GLU A 84 -13.85 -42.09 6.49
C GLU A 84 -14.60 -42.14 7.82
N CYS A 85 -15.64 -41.33 8.00
CA CYS A 85 -16.43 -41.32 9.21
C CYS A 85 -17.40 -42.52 9.23
N ASP A 86 -17.60 -43.11 10.41
CA ASP A 86 -18.54 -44.25 10.63
C ASP A 86 -20.02 -43.78 10.66
N MET A 87 -20.35 -42.85 9.72
CA MET A 87 -21.71 -42.34 9.53
C MET A 87 -22.53 -43.21 8.58
N ILE A 88 -23.83 -43.01 8.55
CA ILE A 88 -24.76 -43.80 7.72
C ILE A 88 -24.38 -43.65 6.24
N GLU A 89 -23.99 -42.45 5.82
CA GLU A 89 -23.61 -42.06 4.48
C GLU A 89 -22.33 -42.80 3.98
N SER A 90 -21.41 -43.15 4.89
CA SER A 90 -20.19 -43.92 4.53
C SER A 90 -20.50 -45.31 4.05
N ARG A 91 -21.64 -45.87 4.44
CA ARG A 91 -22.10 -47.25 4.10
C ARG A 91 -23.10 -47.29 2.97
N GLN A 92 -23.60 -46.11 2.53
CA GLN A 92 -24.55 -46.00 1.42
C GLN A 92 -23.81 -45.82 0.10
N ASN A 93 -24.34 -46.33 -0.98
CA ASN A 93 -23.85 -46.09 -2.33
C ASN A 93 -24.54 -44.88 -2.98
N GLU A 94 -25.26 -44.10 -2.18
CA GLU A 94 -25.99 -42.89 -2.62
C GLU A 94 -25.81 -41.76 -1.62
N VAL A 95 -25.46 -40.56 -2.13
CA VAL A 95 -25.25 -39.32 -1.37
C VAL A 95 -26.17 -38.25 -1.95
N GLN A 96 -26.93 -37.59 -1.10
CA GLN A 96 -27.79 -36.47 -1.50
C GLN A 96 -27.13 -35.13 -1.12
N LEU A 97 -26.89 -34.27 -2.11
CA LEU A 97 -26.48 -32.89 -1.91
C LEU A 97 -27.70 -31.96 -2.02
N HIS A 98 -27.95 -31.16 -1.00
CA HIS A 98 -29.05 -30.20 -0.94
C HIS A 98 -28.55 -28.78 -1.17
N ASP A 99 -29.45 -27.91 -1.62
CA ASP A 99 -29.23 -26.47 -1.78
C ASP A 99 -28.23 -26.09 -2.92
N PHE A 100 -27.95 -27.01 -3.84
CA PHE A 100 -27.11 -26.78 -5.01
C PHE A 100 -27.85 -27.16 -6.30
N ARG A 101 -27.42 -26.52 -7.41
CA ARG A 101 -27.92 -26.84 -8.75
C ARG A 101 -27.11 -27.98 -9.37
N ALA A 102 -27.80 -28.87 -10.07
CA ALA A 102 -27.18 -30.01 -10.75
C ALA A 102 -26.12 -29.59 -11.80
N GLU A 103 -26.39 -28.52 -12.56
CA GLU A 103 -25.46 -27.96 -13.56
C GLU A 103 -24.13 -27.47 -12.94
N ILE A 104 -24.18 -26.95 -11.71
CA ILE A 104 -22.99 -26.47 -11.00
C ILE A 104 -22.15 -27.65 -10.51
N PHE A 105 -22.83 -28.67 -9.95
CA PHE A 105 -22.13 -29.90 -9.53
C PHE A 105 -21.51 -30.60 -10.72
N GLU A 106 -22.17 -30.62 -11.87
CA GLU A 106 -21.64 -31.15 -13.12
C GLU A 106 -20.35 -30.44 -13.52
N SER A 107 -20.33 -29.09 -13.45
CA SER A 107 -19.12 -28.29 -13.75
C SER A 107 -17.97 -28.59 -12.79
N VAL A 108 -18.26 -28.81 -11.51
CA VAL A 108 -17.25 -29.22 -10.52
C VAL A 108 -16.73 -30.64 -10.85
N LEU A 109 -17.60 -31.57 -11.15
CA LEU A 109 -17.22 -32.93 -11.55
C LEU A 109 -16.36 -32.94 -12.82
N ASP A 110 -16.72 -32.15 -13.84
CA ASP A 110 -15.93 -31.99 -15.05
C ASP A 110 -14.48 -31.62 -14.69
N PHE A 111 -14.29 -30.65 -13.79
CA PHE A 111 -12.96 -30.31 -13.32
C PHE A 111 -12.27 -31.47 -12.58
N LEU A 112 -12.98 -32.19 -11.71
CA LEU A 112 -12.38 -33.29 -10.96
C LEU A 112 -11.87 -34.40 -11.86
N TYR A 113 -12.52 -34.61 -13.00
CA TYR A 113 -12.14 -35.68 -13.96
C TYR A 113 -11.17 -35.20 -15.04
N THR A 114 -11.21 -33.91 -15.43
CA THR A 114 -10.42 -33.41 -16.58
C THR A 114 -9.30 -32.44 -16.17
N SER A 115 -9.37 -31.88 -14.96
CA SER A 115 -8.55 -30.75 -14.50
C SER A 115 -8.69 -29.51 -15.39
N GLU A 116 -9.68 -29.42 -16.25
CA GLU A 116 -9.98 -28.27 -17.10
C GLU A 116 -11.16 -27.50 -16.53
N PHE A 117 -11.03 -26.19 -16.43
CA PHE A 117 -12.10 -25.29 -15.99
C PHE A 117 -12.02 -23.98 -16.77
N CYS A 118 -13.14 -23.59 -17.36
CA CYS A 118 -13.28 -22.29 -18.02
C CYS A 118 -14.15 -21.37 -17.17
N LEU A 119 -13.66 -20.13 -16.96
CA LEU A 119 -14.43 -19.13 -16.21
C LEU A 119 -15.70 -18.74 -16.99
N ASP A 120 -16.85 -19.11 -16.43
CA ASP A 120 -18.16 -18.59 -16.86
C ASP A 120 -18.75 -17.71 -15.75
N TYR A 121 -18.78 -16.42 -15.99
CA TYR A 121 -19.27 -15.44 -15.01
C TYR A 121 -20.75 -15.56 -14.68
N SER A 122 -21.55 -16.29 -15.48
CA SER A 122 -22.98 -16.49 -15.23
C SER A 122 -23.24 -17.42 -14.04
N ASN A 123 -22.32 -18.34 -13.75
CA ASN A 123 -22.44 -19.32 -12.68
C ASN A 123 -21.24 -19.40 -11.74
N LEU A 124 -20.22 -18.57 -11.96
CA LEU A 124 -18.95 -18.59 -11.21
C LEU A 124 -19.14 -18.46 -9.70
N GLU A 125 -20.09 -17.64 -9.27
CA GLU A 125 -20.36 -17.43 -7.84
C GLU A 125 -20.85 -18.73 -7.19
N GLU A 126 -21.77 -19.45 -7.85
CA GLU A 126 -22.31 -20.73 -7.38
C GLU A 126 -21.22 -21.83 -7.41
N VAL A 127 -20.35 -21.80 -8.43
CA VAL A 127 -19.18 -22.73 -8.50
C VAL A 127 -18.23 -22.49 -7.34
N LEU A 128 -17.91 -21.25 -7.02
CA LEU A 128 -17.05 -20.90 -5.88
C LEU A 128 -17.68 -21.33 -4.55
N GLU A 129 -18.99 -21.12 -4.38
CA GLU A 129 -19.74 -21.56 -3.21
C GLU A 129 -19.68 -23.07 -3.05
N MET A 130 -19.98 -23.81 -4.11
CA MET A 130 -19.94 -25.28 -4.10
C MET A 130 -18.54 -25.83 -3.89
N ALA A 131 -17.54 -25.33 -4.61
CA ALA A 131 -16.15 -25.74 -4.46
C ALA A 131 -15.64 -25.52 -3.03
N ASN A 132 -16.02 -24.39 -2.40
CA ASN A 132 -15.70 -24.11 -1.02
C ASN A 132 -16.45 -25.02 -0.04
N PHE A 133 -17.73 -25.29 -0.28
CA PHE A 133 -18.52 -26.21 0.54
C PHE A 133 -17.97 -27.63 0.50
N LEU A 134 -17.68 -28.13 -0.71
CA LEU A 134 -17.12 -29.45 -0.94
C LEU A 134 -15.63 -29.53 -0.62
N GLN A 135 -14.98 -28.41 -0.26
CA GLN A 135 -13.55 -28.32 0.00
C GLN A 135 -12.69 -28.87 -1.16
N VAL A 136 -13.05 -28.50 -2.39
CA VAL A 136 -12.29 -28.83 -3.61
C VAL A 136 -11.19 -27.78 -3.78
N LEU A 137 -10.12 -27.91 -2.99
CA LEU A 137 -9.05 -26.90 -2.93
C LEU A 137 -8.33 -26.75 -4.28
N SER A 138 -8.18 -27.84 -5.04
CA SER A 138 -7.56 -27.83 -6.37
C SER A 138 -8.32 -26.94 -7.38
N LEU A 139 -9.67 -26.92 -7.33
CA LEU A 139 -10.47 -26.02 -8.18
C LEU A 139 -10.32 -24.56 -7.73
N LEU A 140 -10.31 -24.31 -6.41
CA LEU A 140 -10.10 -22.95 -5.87
C LEU A 140 -8.72 -22.41 -6.25
N ASP A 141 -7.68 -23.24 -6.19
CA ASP A 141 -6.32 -22.88 -6.62
C ASP A 141 -6.24 -22.66 -8.14
N HIS A 142 -6.95 -23.49 -8.92
CA HIS A 142 -7.06 -23.29 -10.36
C HIS A 142 -7.72 -21.97 -10.71
N ILE A 143 -8.86 -21.65 -10.09
CA ILE A 143 -9.54 -20.34 -10.26
C ILE A 143 -8.63 -19.18 -9.82
N ALA A 144 -7.90 -19.34 -8.72
CA ALA A 144 -6.91 -18.34 -8.29
C ALA A 144 -5.80 -18.14 -9.34
N GLY A 145 -5.41 -19.17 -10.06
CA GLY A 145 -4.46 -19.09 -11.18
C GLY A 145 -4.99 -18.35 -12.42
N LEU A 146 -6.32 -18.28 -12.59
CA LEU A 146 -6.98 -17.57 -13.69
C LEU A 146 -7.27 -16.08 -13.38
N VAL A 147 -6.85 -15.60 -12.22
CA VAL A 147 -7.05 -14.18 -11.82
C VAL A 147 -6.15 -13.29 -12.66
N ASP A 148 -6.75 -12.28 -13.27
CA ASP A 148 -6.09 -11.22 -14.01
C ASP A 148 -6.55 -9.82 -13.57
N GLU A 149 -5.98 -8.78 -14.18
CA GLU A 149 -6.34 -7.39 -13.86
C GLU A 149 -7.80 -7.03 -14.18
N LYS A 150 -8.48 -7.76 -15.08
CA LYS A 150 -9.85 -7.47 -15.52
C LYS A 150 -10.89 -8.12 -14.62
N ASN A 151 -10.57 -9.29 -14.07
CA ASN A 151 -11.52 -10.09 -13.28
C ASN A 151 -11.29 -10.00 -11.77
N CYS A 152 -10.14 -9.48 -11.32
CA CYS A 152 -9.72 -9.52 -9.91
C CYS A 152 -10.72 -8.85 -8.95
N VAL A 153 -11.39 -7.74 -9.34
CA VAL A 153 -12.39 -7.08 -8.47
C VAL A 153 -13.62 -7.96 -8.30
N THR A 154 -14.11 -8.56 -9.38
CA THR A 154 -15.29 -9.44 -9.35
C THR A 154 -15.02 -10.69 -8.55
N LEU A 155 -13.88 -11.36 -8.81
CA LEU A 155 -13.46 -12.53 -8.06
C LEU A 155 -13.19 -12.22 -6.58
N PHE A 156 -12.61 -11.05 -6.27
CA PHE A 156 -12.41 -10.63 -4.88
C PHE A 156 -13.74 -10.52 -4.13
N ILE A 157 -14.76 -9.90 -4.73
CA ILE A 157 -16.09 -9.74 -4.11
C ILE A 157 -16.74 -11.10 -3.85
N MET A 158 -16.71 -12.00 -4.84
CA MET A 158 -17.30 -13.34 -4.73
C MET A 158 -16.56 -14.17 -3.69
N ALA A 159 -15.24 -14.23 -3.77
CA ALA A 159 -14.43 -15.02 -2.84
C ALA A 159 -14.50 -14.50 -1.39
N ASP A 160 -14.58 -13.19 -1.22
CA ASP A 160 -14.72 -12.55 0.10
C ASP A 160 -16.06 -12.89 0.75
N LYS A 161 -17.14 -12.97 -0.03
CA LYS A 161 -18.48 -13.35 0.44
C LYS A 161 -18.50 -14.75 1.08
N TYR A 162 -17.75 -15.68 0.51
CA TYR A 162 -17.66 -17.07 0.97
C TYR A 162 -16.40 -17.37 1.79
N SER A 163 -15.60 -16.34 2.13
CA SER A 163 -14.35 -16.47 2.90
C SER A 163 -13.31 -17.42 2.27
N ILE A 164 -13.21 -17.40 0.94
CA ILE A 164 -12.28 -18.24 0.17
C ILE A 164 -10.90 -17.56 0.16
N SER A 165 -10.00 -18.02 1.04
CA SER A 165 -8.69 -17.39 1.25
C SER A 165 -7.80 -17.45 0.02
N GLN A 166 -7.73 -18.57 -0.71
CA GLN A 166 -6.88 -18.78 -1.89
C GLN A 166 -7.12 -17.71 -2.96
N VAL A 167 -8.39 -17.48 -3.29
CA VAL A 167 -8.78 -16.49 -4.32
C VAL A 167 -8.69 -15.07 -3.78
N THR A 168 -9.08 -14.84 -2.51
CA THR A 168 -9.01 -13.51 -1.87
C THR A 168 -7.57 -13.02 -1.72
N ASP A 169 -6.62 -13.92 -1.48
CA ASP A 169 -5.21 -13.56 -1.33
C ASP A 169 -4.58 -13.14 -2.65
N VAL A 170 -4.84 -13.89 -3.72
CA VAL A 170 -4.33 -13.56 -5.06
C VAL A 170 -4.95 -12.26 -5.58
N THR A 171 -6.29 -12.16 -5.52
CA THR A 171 -7.00 -10.96 -5.98
C THR A 171 -6.64 -9.74 -5.15
N GLY A 172 -6.59 -9.87 -3.81
CA GLY A 172 -6.20 -8.80 -2.90
C GLY A 172 -4.76 -8.33 -3.10
N LYS A 173 -3.84 -9.23 -3.50
CA LYS A 173 -2.47 -8.87 -3.88
C LYS A 173 -2.46 -8.03 -5.15
N ILE A 174 -3.11 -8.46 -6.23
CA ILE A 174 -3.18 -7.72 -7.51
C ILE A 174 -3.78 -6.31 -7.29
N LEU A 175 -4.88 -6.24 -6.52
CA LEU A 175 -5.53 -4.97 -6.19
C LEU A 175 -4.64 -4.06 -5.34
N GLY A 176 -3.95 -4.61 -4.34
CA GLY A 176 -3.03 -3.88 -3.48
C GLY A 176 -1.79 -3.39 -4.23
N ASP A 177 -1.19 -4.23 -5.08
CA ASP A 177 0.01 -3.90 -5.85
C ASP A 177 -0.22 -2.70 -6.79
N ASN A 178 -1.44 -2.55 -7.33
CA ASN A 178 -1.82 -1.49 -8.25
C ASN A 178 -2.94 -0.59 -7.71
N TYR A 179 -2.99 -0.35 -6.40
CA TYR A 179 -4.12 0.27 -5.69
C TYR A 179 -4.58 1.59 -6.31
N HIS A 180 -3.69 2.54 -6.62
CA HIS A 180 -4.06 3.83 -7.21
C HIS A 180 -4.65 3.71 -8.62
N ARG A 181 -4.21 2.73 -9.41
CA ARG A 181 -4.81 2.44 -10.72
C ARG A 181 -6.27 2.00 -10.59
N TYR A 182 -6.55 1.14 -9.60
CA TYR A 182 -7.91 0.68 -9.32
C TYR A 182 -8.76 1.76 -8.64
N LEU A 183 -8.18 2.66 -7.83
CA LEU A 183 -8.90 3.82 -7.29
C LEU A 183 -9.48 4.71 -8.40
N GLN A 184 -8.73 4.91 -9.49
CA GLN A 184 -9.16 5.70 -10.64
C GLN A 184 -10.18 4.97 -11.52
N SER A 185 -10.29 3.67 -11.41
CA SER A 185 -11.31 2.88 -12.10
C SER A 185 -12.63 2.86 -11.31
N LYS A 186 -13.76 2.76 -12.03
CA LYS A 186 -15.07 2.59 -11.38
C LYS A 186 -15.21 1.23 -10.70
N GLU A 187 -14.31 0.29 -11.01
CA GLU A 187 -14.36 -1.08 -10.49
C GLU A 187 -14.17 -1.12 -8.96
N LEU A 188 -13.22 -0.35 -8.42
CA LEU A 188 -12.98 -0.34 -6.97
C LEU A 188 -14.17 0.26 -6.18
N SER A 189 -15.03 1.07 -6.81
CA SER A 189 -16.25 1.60 -6.18
C SER A 189 -17.26 0.50 -5.83
N ARG A 190 -17.17 -0.69 -6.45
CA ARG A 190 -17.99 -1.87 -6.16
C ARG A 190 -17.64 -2.52 -4.81
N LEU A 191 -16.41 -2.31 -4.31
CA LEU A 191 -15.98 -2.80 -3.01
C LEU A 191 -16.63 -1.99 -1.88
N THR A 192 -16.95 -2.65 -0.77
CA THR A 192 -17.33 -1.97 0.47
C THR A 192 -16.17 -1.15 1.03
N LYS A 193 -16.45 -0.26 1.99
CA LYS A 193 -15.41 0.52 2.65
C LYS A 193 -14.40 -0.39 3.37
N GLU A 194 -14.88 -1.43 4.02
CA GLU A 194 -14.07 -2.41 4.75
C GLU A 194 -13.18 -3.23 3.81
N GLN A 195 -13.73 -3.66 2.66
CA GLN A 195 -12.98 -4.38 1.62
C GLN A 195 -11.85 -3.51 1.05
N ARG A 196 -12.15 -2.25 0.71
CA ARG A 196 -11.14 -1.30 0.22
C ARG A 196 -10.03 -1.06 1.24
N GLU A 197 -10.38 -0.92 2.52
CA GLU A 197 -9.38 -0.74 3.56
C GLU A 197 -8.51 -2.00 3.74
N ARG A 198 -9.08 -3.21 3.68
CA ARG A 198 -8.28 -4.45 3.71
C ARG A 198 -7.29 -4.54 2.54
N VAL A 199 -7.72 -4.19 1.32
CA VAL A 199 -6.83 -4.13 0.15
C VAL A 199 -5.72 -3.10 0.36
N ARG A 200 -6.08 -1.90 0.85
CA ARG A 200 -5.12 -0.83 1.16
C ARG A 200 -4.10 -1.25 2.20
N GLN A 201 -4.54 -1.91 3.27
CA GLN A 201 -3.68 -2.36 4.37
C GLN A 201 -2.61 -3.37 3.93
N ARG A 202 -2.85 -4.16 2.87
CA ARG A 202 -1.84 -5.07 2.31
C ARG A 202 -0.56 -4.34 1.88
N ARG A 203 -0.64 -3.05 1.52
CA ARG A 203 0.52 -2.24 1.14
C ARG A 203 1.43 -1.89 2.32
N TYR A 204 0.95 -2.03 3.55
CA TYR A 204 1.67 -1.74 4.79
C TYR A 204 2.21 -3.00 5.49
N HIS A 205 2.06 -4.18 4.90
CA HIS A 205 2.59 -5.44 5.46
C HIS A 205 4.10 -5.61 5.25
N HIS A 206 4.76 -4.57 4.75
CA HIS A 206 6.20 -4.54 4.51
C HIS A 206 6.96 -3.91 5.68
N LYS A 207 8.29 -3.93 5.61
CA LYS A 207 9.15 -3.34 6.65
C LYS A 207 9.03 -1.82 6.64
N PRO A 208 8.66 -1.18 7.76
CA PRO A 208 8.66 0.26 7.88
C PRO A 208 10.10 0.80 7.93
N VAL A 209 10.38 1.84 7.16
CA VAL A 209 11.70 2.48 7.04
C VAL A 209 11.58 4.00 6.98
N VAL A 210 12.65 4.69 7.33
CA VAL A 210 12.83 6.11 7.00
C VAL A 210 13.45 6.19 5.61
N ALA A 211 12.74 6.81 4.67
CA ALA A 211 13.24 7.06 3.31
C ALA A 211 13.68 8.50 3.17
N ALA A 212 14.85 8.75 2.58
CA ALA A 212 15.39 10.08 2.43
C ALA A 212 16.03 10.32 1.07
N VAL A 213 15.98 11.59 0.63
CA VAL A 213 16.59 12.09 -0.60
C VAL A 213 17.11 13.50 -0.38
N ASN A 214 18.19 13.87 -1.08
CA ASN A 214 18.63 15.24 -1.12
C ASN A 214 17.79 16.04 -2.14
N ALA A 215 17.06 17.05 -1.69
CA ALA A 215 16.21 17.90 -2.51
C ALA A 215 16.82 19.30 -2.80
N HIS A 216 18.03 19.58 -2.32
CA HIS A 216 18.77 20.81 -2.55
C HIS A 216 20.13 20.52 -3.16
N TYR A 217 20.14 20.28 -4.44
CA TYR A 217 21.38 20.02 -5.14
C TYR A 217 22.13 21.29 -5.52
N VAL A 218 23.37 21.39 -5.06
CA VAL A 218 24.29 22.47 -5.40
C VAL A 218 25.55 21.86 -6.06
N HIS A 219 25.75 22.14 -7.31
CA HIS A 219 27.01 22.18 -8.07
C HIS A 219 27.70 20.95 -8.65
N TYR A 220 27.47 19.72 -8.27
CA TYR A 220 28.21 18.62 -8.88
C TYR A 220 27.29 17.56 -9.52
N PRO A 221 27.57 17.15 -10.76
CA PRO A 221 26.82 16.08 -11.41
C PRO A 221 27.26 14.70 -10.87
N GLU A 222 27.19 14.50 -9.55
CA GLU A 222 27.42 13.18 -9.00
C GLU A 222 26.19 12.29 -9.21
N PRO A 223 26.36 11.12 -9.84
CA PRO A 223 25.25 10.22 -10.16
C PRO A 223 24.44 9.78 -8.94
N GLY A 224 25.01 9.77 -7.76
CA GLY A 224 24.40 9.32 -6.52
C GLY A 224 23.30 10.24 -5.92
N LEU A 225 23.28 11.54 -6.29
CA LEU A 225 22.45 12.54 -5.62
C LEU A 225 20.95 12.47 -5.96
N ARG A 226 20.55 11.66 -6.94
CA ARG A 226 19.16 11.48 -7.33
C ARG A 226 18.58 10.16 -6.82
N GLN A 227 19.16 9.60 -5.79
CA GLN A 227 18.74 8.31 -5.25
C GLN A 227 18.02 8.50 -3.91
N PHE A 228 16.95 7.79 -3.74
CA PHE A 228 16.34 7.59 -2.45
C PHE A 228 17.08 6.47 -1.72
N HIS A 229 17.35 6.74 -0.46
CA HIS A 229 17.91 5.77 0.47
C HIS A 229 16.88 5.46 1.54
N SER A 230 16.88 4.22 2.00
CA SER A 230 16.09 3.76 3.14
C SER A 230 17.00 3.43 4.30
N TYR A 231 16.62 3.86 5.50
CA TYR A 231 17.30 3.55 6.74
C TYR A 231 16.66 2.36 7.43
N ASP A 232 17.45 1.34 7.67
CA ASP A 232 17.07 0.17 8.46
C ASP A 232 17.44 0.41 9.92
N ASP A 233 16.43 0.69 10.74
CA ASP A 233 16.57 0.98 12.17
C ASP A 233 17.08 -0.23 13.01
N ASN A 234 16.88 -1.45 12.52
CA ASN A 234 17.33 -2.65 13.23
C ASN A 234 18.82 -2.94 13.02
N ASN A 235 19.32 -2.64 11.82
CA ASN A 235 20.70 -2.93 11.43
C ASN A 235 21.60 -1.69 11.41
N ASP A 236 21.03 -0.50 11.65
CA ASP A 236 21.72 0.80 11.59
C ASP A 236 22.46 1.00 10.26
N VAL A 237 21.76 0.81 9.14
CA VAL A 237 22.36 0.90 7.80
C VAL A 237 21.44 1.63 6.81
N TRP A 238 22.06 2.43 5.93
CA TRP A 238 21.41 3.04 4.78
C TRP A 238 21.60 2.19 3.53
N SER A 239 20.52 1.97 2.79
CA SER A 239 20.54 1.22 1.52
C SER A 239 19.83 2.02 0.42
N ARG A 240 20.31 1.91 -0.81
CA ARG A 240 19.64 2.51 -1.98
C ARG A 240 18.44 1.68 -2.35
N PHE A 241 17.31 2.31 -2.72
CA PHE A 241 16.14 1.54 -3.17
C PHE A 241 15.50 2.03 -4.47
N THR A 242 15.59 3.31 -4.82
CA THR A 242 15.09 3.81 -6.12
C THR A 242 15.80 5.09 -6.54
N ARG A 243 15.84 5.34 -7.84
CA ARG A 243 16.40 6.54 -8.43
C ARG A 243 15.31 7.44 -8.97
N LEU A 244 15.40 8.74 -8.72
CA LEU A 244 14.52 9.73 -9.34
C LEU A 244 14.66 9.71 -10.86
N PRO A 245 13.56 9.67 -11.62
CA PRO A 245 13.60 9.82 -13.08
C PRO A 245 14.32 11.10 -13.52
N ASN A 246 14.95 11.06 -14.67
CA ASN A 246 15.68 12.22 -15.21
C ASN A 246 14.78 13.43 -15.45
N THR A 247 13.48 13.21 -15.66
CA THR A 247 12.45 14.24 -15.83
C THR A 247 12.06 14.92 -14.52
N ALA A 248 12.31 14.29 -13.35
CA ALA A 248 11.98 14.87 -12.06
C ALA A 248 12.77 16.14 -11.79
N SER A 249 12.17 17.05 -11.03
CA SER A 249 12.81 18.27 -10.54
C SER A 249 14.14 17.99 -9.82
N ARG A 250 15.04 18.97 -9.86
CA ARG A 250 16.39 18.81 -9.30
C ARG A 250 16.51 19.45 -7.90
N ARG A 251 15.63 20.37 -7.54
CA ARG A 251 15.68 21.04 -6.24
C ARG A 251 14.32 21.59 -5.82
N GLY A 252 14.12 21.75 -4.51
CA GLY A 252 12.95 22.39 -3.92
C GLY A 252 11.63 21.67 -4.19
N PHE A 253 11.69 20.41 -4.59
CA PHE A 253 10.49 19.57 -4.78
C PHE A 253 9.93 19.09 -3.44
N GLY A 254 8.62 18.87 -3.40
CA GLY A 254 7.95 18.25 -2.27
C GLY A 254 8.06 16.72 -2.34
N VAL A 255 8.17 16.09 -1.17
CA VAL A 255 8.17 14.62 -1.02
C VAL A 255 7.14 14.24 0.02
N ALA A 256 6.27 13.28 -0.28
CA ALA A 256 5.29 12.74 0.65
C ALA A 256 4.97 11.29 0.32
N VAL A 257 4.37 10.56 1.26
CA VAL A 257 3.90 9.18 1.07
C VAL A 257 2.40 9.13 1.31
N LEU A 258 1.66 8.61 0.35
CA LEU A 258 0.22 8.35 0.46
C LEU A 258 -0.06 6.94 -0.04
N ASP A 259 -0.80 6.13 0.73
CA ASP A 259 -1.09 4.72 0.43
C ASP A 259 0.16 3.89 0.11
N ASN A 260 1.25 4.20 0.79
CA ASN A 260 2.58 3.63 0.53
C ASN A 260 3.10 3.82 -0.92
N TYR A 261 2.65 4.88 -1.61
CA TYR A 261 3.28 5.44 -2.81
C TYR A 261 4.10 6.67 -2.43
N LEU A 262 5.32 6.75 -2.96
CA LEU A 262 6.20 7.89 -2.75
C LEU A 262 5.95 8.94 -3.84
N PHE A 263 5.49 10.12 -3.47
CA PHE A 263 5.23 11.24 -4.37
C PHE A 263 6.38 12.23 -4.38
N VAL A 264 6.69 12.72 -5.59
CA VAL A 264 7.62 13.83 -5.84
C VAL A 264 6.91 14.87 -6.70
N VAL A 265 6.78 16.08 -6.18
CA VAL A 265 5.91 17.12 -6.76
C VAL A 265 6.64 18.46 -6.88
N GLY A 266 6.45 19.17 -7.99
CA GLY A 266 6.94 20.53 -8.20
C GLY A 266 8.45 20.66 -8.21
N GLY A 267 8.96 21.83 -7.83
CA GLY A 267 10.39 22.15 -7.76
C GLY A 267 10.96 22.79 -9.02
N HIS A 268 12.28 22.86 -9.12
CA HIS A 268 13.00 23.46 -10.24
C HIS A 268 13.69 22.41 -11.11
N ALA A 269 13.63 22.58 -12.45
CA ALA A 269 14.26 21.69 -13.42
C ALA A 269 15.79 21.76 -13.44
N LYS A 270 16.36 22.90 -13.05
CA LYS A 270 17.81 23.16 -13.14
C LYS A 270 18.44 23.25 -11.75
N PRO A 271 19.72 22.84 -11.60
CA PRO A 271 20.49 23.13 -10.40
C PRO A 271 20.76 24.65 -10.29
N ILE A 272 21.24 25.10 -9.13
CA ILE A 272 21.73 26.47 -8.97
C ILE A 272 23.12 26.57 -9.59
N ASP A 273 23.35 27.57 -10.44
CA ASP A 273 24.69 27.95 -10.88
C ASP A 273 25.35 28.81 -9.81
N TYR A 274 26.49 28.33 -9.26
CA TYR A 274 27.24 28.96 -8.15
C TYR A 274 28.21 30.05 -8.61
N PRO A 275 28.74 30.91 -7.74
CA PRO A 275 28.68 30.97 -6.24
C PRO A 275 28.06 32.29 -5.67
N ARG A 276 27.34 33.08 -6.44
CA ARG A 276 26.93 34.44 -6.00
C ARG A 276 25.47 34.58 -5.54
N GLN A 277 24.67 33.49 -5.57
CA GLN A 277 23.21 33.60 -5.44
C GLN A 277 22.60 32.90 -4.22
N PHE A 278 23.42 32.46 -3.27
CA PHE A 278 22.87 31.82 -2.06
C PHE A 278 22.08 32.76 -1.16
N TYR A 279 22.27 34.09 -1.31
CA TYR A 279 21.58 35.11 -0.52
C TYR A 279 20.71 36.05 -1.36
N SER A 280 20.72 35.92 -2.68
CA SER A 280 19.80 36.68 -3.52
C SER A 280 18.69 35.74 -3.96
N THR A 281 17.52 35.96 -3.41
CA THR A 281 16.26 35.35 -3.84
C THR A 281 15.92 35.63 -5.32
N GLY A 282 16.73 36.40 -6.04
CA GLY A 282 16.45 37.02 -7.32
C GLY A 282 16.91 36.28 -8.58
N SER A 283 17.21 34.99 -8.58
CA SER A 283 17.61 34.32 -9.81
C SER A 283 16.44 33.64 -10.53
N LYS A 284 15.90 34.35 -11.51
CA LYS A 284 14.91 33.83 -12.49
C LYS A 284 15.46 32.68 -13.38
N THR A 285 16.57 32.05 -13.04
CA THR A 285 17.33 31.10 -13.86
C THR A 285 17.02 29.63 -13.57
N GLY A 286 15.78 29.25 -13.50
CA GLY A 286 15.41 27.83 -13.46
C GLY A 286 13.93 27.69 -13.77
N ALA A 287 13.60 26.92 -14.80
CA ALA A 287 12.19 26.65 -15.08
C ALA A 287 11.56 25.95 -13.88
N LEU A 288 10.63 26.63 -13.24
CA LEU A 288 9.79 26.06 -12.20
C LEU A 288 8.90 24.99 -12.82
N GLN A 289 8.76 23.86 -12.19
CA GLN A 289 7.98 22.73 -12.69
C GLN A 289 6.69 22.55 -11.91
N ASN A 290 5.66 22.11 -12.63
CA ASN A 290 4.40 21.65 -12.03
C ASN A 290 4.25 20.14 -12.09
N GLN A 291 5.30 19.40 -12.48
CA GLN A 291 5.27 17.96 -12.63
C GLN A 291 4.99 17.28 -11.28
N SER A 292 4.20 16.24 -11.33
CA SER A 292 3.94 15.35 -10.21
C SER A 292 4.11 13.91 -10.68
N MET A 293 4.79 13.12 -9.87
CA MET A 293 5.03 11.70 -10.14
C MET A 293 4.97 10.90 -8.86
N CYS A 294 4.67 9.62 -8.99
CA CYS A 294 4.66 8.69 -7.87
C CYS A 294 5.44 7.42 -8.18
N TYR A 295 6.06 6.88 -7.14
CA TYR A 295 6.75 5.61 -7.16
C TYR A 295 5.97 4.56 -6.39
N ASN A 296 5.70 3.44 -7.05
CA ASN A 296 5.09 2.28 -6.43
C ASN A 296 6.17 1.37 -5.85
N THR A 297 6.21 1.26 -4.52
CA THR A 297 7.22 0.49 -3.78
C THR A 297 7.18 -1.00 -4.05
N ILE A 298 6.01 -1.53 -4.43
CA ILE A 298 5.79 -2.97 -4.64
C ILE A 298 6.21 -3.37 -6.05
N THR A 299 5.76 -2.63 -7.06
CA THR A 299 6.05 -2.93 -8.48
C THR A 299 7.38 -2.35 -8.97
N ASP A 300 8.04 -1.51 -8.15
CA ASP A 300 9.30 -0.83 -8.48
C ASP A 300 9.22 0.07 -9.70
N THR A 301 8.13 0.81 -9.82
CA THR A 301 7.86 1.63 -11.00
C THR A 301 7.53 3.07 -10.66
N TRP A 302 8.04 4.00 -11.47
CA TRP A 302 7.65 5.41 -11.47
C TRP A 302 6.54 5.65 -12.49
N SER A 303 5.55 6.43 -12.11
CA SER A 303 4.48 6.88 -12.99
C SER A 303 4.22 8.38 -12.81
N ASN A 304 3.78 9.05 -13.88
CA ASN A 304 3.32 10.43 -13.79
C ASN A 304 1.90 10.46 -13.21
N THR A 305 1.65 11.46 -12.36
CA THR A 305 0.31 11.83 -11.89
C THR A 305 -0.09 13.17 -12.47
N ALA A 306 -1.32 13.60 -12.23
CA ALA A 306 -1.75 14.92 -12.68
C ALA A 306 -0.81 16.00 -12.14
N PRO A 307 -0.41 16.99 -12.97
CA PRO A 307 0.46 18.06 -12.54
C PRO A 307 -0.26 19.00 -11.57
N ILE A 308 0.49 19.56 -10.62
CA ILE A 308 0.01 20.62 -9.72
C ILE A 308 -0.33 21.87 -10.56
N GLN A 309 -1.38 22.61 -10.21
CA GLN A 309 -1.86 23.73 -11.02
C GLN A 309 -0.93 24.95 -10.93
N HIS A 310 -0.52 25.34 -9.71
CA HIS A 310 0.50 26.36 -9.49
C HIS A 310 1.87 25.72 -9.33
N ALA A 311 2.75 25.92 -10.33
CA ALA A 311 4.13 25.50 -10.23
C ALA A 311 4.80 26.17 -9.03
N ARG A 312 5.40 25.37 -8.14
CA ARG A 312 5.96 25.85 -6.87
C ARG A 312 7.20 25.07 -6.45
N ALA A 313 8.03 25.70 -5.65
CA ALA A 313 9.17 25.09 -4.99
C ALA A 313 9.23 25.47 -3.51
N TYR A 314 9.97 24.70 -2.70
CA TYR A 314 10.15 24.95 -1.26
C TYR A 314 8.82 25.10 -0.51
N PHE A 315 7.95 24.16 -0.66
CA PHE A 315 6.58 24.14 -0.14
C PHE A 315 6.34 22.93 0.74
N GLY A 316 5.34 23.02 1.62
CA GLY A 316 4.87 21.87 2.39
C GLY A 316 4.10 20.88 1.51
N LEU A 317 4.55 19.61 1.44
CA LEU A 317 3.80 18.52 0.84
C LEU A 317 3.52 17.46 1.90
N VAL A 318 2.25 17.25 2.23
CA VAL A 318 1.86 16.34 3.31
C VAL A 318 0.65 15.49 2.93
N PRO A 319 0.59 14.23 3.36
CA PRO A 319 -0.62 13.43 3.28
C PRO A 319 -1.58 13.83 4.41
N CYS A 320 -2.88 13.91 4.14
CA CYS A 320 -3.89 14.04 5.18
C CYS A 320 -5.17 13.33 4.73
N GLY A 321 -5.63 12.35 5.50
CA GLY A 321 -6.66 11.42 5.07
C GLY A 321 -6.23 10.65 3.81
N ASP A 322 -7.12 10.63 2.82
CA ASP A 322 -6.87 9.96 1.53
C ASP A 322 -6.28 10.90 0.45
N CYS A 323 -5.76 12.08 0.83
CA CYS A 323 -5.32 13.12 -0.08
C CYS A 323 -3.91 13.62 0.25
N LEU A 324 -3.23 14.24 -0.75
CA LEU A 324 -2.05 15.05 -0.52
C LEU A 324 -2.41 16.54 -0.54
N TYR A 325 -1.66 17.34 0.22
CA TYR A 325 -1.80 18.78 0.25
C TYR A 325 -0.47 19.45 -0.04
N ALA A 326 -0.46 20.32 -1.05
CA ALA A 326 0.66 21.18 -1.39
C ALA A 326 0.36 22.59 -0.87
N ILE A 327 1.15 23.05 0.09
CA ILE A 327 0.84 24.23 0.90
C ILE A 327 1.88 25.32 0.65
N ALA A 328 1.42 26.47 0.18
CA ALA A 328 2.24 27.67 0.02
C ALA A 328 3.53 27.43 -0.81
N GLY A 329 4.67 27.93 -0.35
CA GLY A 329 5.96 27.85 -1.05
C GLY A 329 6.23 29.08 -1.91
N PHE A 330 7.07 28.90 -2.92
CA PHE A 330 7.53 30.01 -3.76
C PHE A 330 7.28 29.72 -5.24
N GLN A 331 6.83 30.77 -5.95
CA GLN A 331 6.83 30.82 -7.40
C GLN A 331 7.92 31.82 -7.82
N TYR A 332 9.05 31.31 -8.29
CA TYR A 332 10.31 32.07 -8.39
C TYR A 332 10.74 32.60 -7.02
N ASP A 333 10.69 33.91 -6.81
CA ASP A 333 11.06 34.56 -5.54
C ASP A 333 9.84 35.07 -4.76
N ASP A 334 8.66 34.99 -5.37
CA ASP A 334 7.44 35.45 -4.76
C ASP A 334 6.81 34.37 -3.91
N PRO A 335 6.52 34.61 -2.62
CA PRO A 335 5.77 33.64 -1.81
C PRO A 335 4.35 33.53 -2.32
N ILE A 336 3.88 32.30 -2.44
CA ILE A 336 2.49 32.02 -2.80
C ILE A 336 1.72 31.53 -1.57
N HIS A 337 0.42 31.83 -1.55
CA HIS A 337 -0.46 31.45 -0.43
C HIS A 337 -1.41 30.32 -0.81
N SER A 338 -1.45 29.95 -2.10
CA SER A 338 -2.38 28.94 -2.58
C SER A 338 -2.07 27.57 -2.01
N VAL A 339 -3.14 26.84 -1.72
CA VAL A 339 -3.10 25.45 -1.26
C VAL A 339 -3.84 24.58 -2.25
N GLU A 340 -3.22 23.49 -2.65
CA GLU A 340 -3.83 22.53 -3.55
C GLU A 340 -3.92 21.16 -2.89
N ARG A 341 -5.05 20.48 -3.13
CA ARG A 341 -5.31 19.10 -2.68
C ARG A 341 -5.31 18.17 -3.87
N TYR A 342 -4.53 17.12 -3.79
CA TYR A 342 -4.54 15.99 -4.73
C TYR A 342 -5.42 14.87 -4.21
N ASP A 343 -6.36 14.41 -5.05
CA ASP A 343 -7.16 13.22 -4.81
C ASP A 343 -6.69 12.11 -5.78
N PRO A 344 -6.16 10.99 -5.29
CA PRO A 344 -5.72 9.91 -6.16
C PRO A 344 -6.88 9.21 -6.89
N ARG A 345 -8.13 9.34 -6.41
CA ARG A 345 -9.32 8.76 -7.06
C ARG A 345 -9.62 9.42 -8.39
N ASP A 346 -9.50 10.74 -8.43
CA ASP A 346 -9.75 11.55 -9.62
C ASP A 346 -8.46 11.86 -10.39
N ASN A 347 -7.30 11.51 -9.82
CA ASN A 347 -5.98 11.90 -10.29
C ASN A 347 -5.94 13.39 -10.64
N SER A 348 -6.36 14.23 -9.72
CA SER A 348 -6.48 15.68 -9.96
C SER A 348 -6.07 16.51 -8.75
N TRP A 349 -5.52 17.71 -9.04
CA TRP A 349 -5.28 18.74 -8.04
C TRP A 349 -6.39 19.79 -8.09
N VAL A 350 -6.89 20.20 -6.94
CA VAL A 350 -7.90 21.26 -6.80
C VAL A 350 -7.46 22.27 -5.76
N PHE A 351 -7.73 23.55 -6.01
CA PHE A 351 -7.50 24.58 -4.99
C PHE A 351 -8.45 24.38 -3.81
N VAL A 352 -7.90 24.54 -2.64
CA VAL A 352 -8.65 24.63 -1.38
C VAL A 352 -8.36 25.98 -0.74
N ARG A 353 -8.78 26.20 0.50
CA ARG A 353 -8.63 27.50 1.14
C ARG A 353 -7.16 27.87 1.30
N ASP A 354 -6.79 29.02 0.78
CA ASP A 354 -5.44 29.58 0.84
C ASP A 354 -4.99 29.85 2.28
N VAL A 355 -3.68 29.84 2.49
CA VAL A 355 -3.07 30.35 3.72
C VAL A 355 -3.49 31.80 3.93
N PRO A 356 -3.85 32.24 5.17
CA PRO A 356 -4.26 33.60 5.43
C PRO A 356 -3.25 34.63 4.94
N GLU A 357 -3.73 35.77 4.41
CA GLU A 357 -2.91 36.86 3.91
C GLU A 357 -1.93 37.42 4.96
N GLY A 358 -0.80 37.94 4.50
CA GLY A 358 0.26 38.47 5.35
C GLY A 358 1.11 37.40 6.03
N ARG A 359 0.94 36.13 5.66
CA ARG A 359 1.70 35.00 6.19
C ARG A 359 2.57 34.39 5.09
N THR A 360 3.83 34.16 5.36
CA THR A 360 4.72 33.39 4.48
C THR A 360 4.96 32.03 5.15
N CYS A 361 4.53 30.96 4.49
CA CYS A 361 4.79 29.63 4.99
C CYS A 361 5.96 29.05 4.22
N TYR A 362 6.99 28.71 4.96
CA TYR A 362 8.11 27.93 4.48
C TYR A 362 7.82 26.44 4.75
N GLU A 363 8.57 25.57 4.10
CA GLU A 363 8.66 24.22 4.63
C GLU A 363 9.08 24.25 6.12
N PRO A 364 8.55 23.41 6.99
CA PRO A 364 7.78 22.20 6.78
C PRO A 364 6.28 22.33 7.11
N ALA A 365 5.54 21.28 6.72
CA ALA A 365 4.20 21.02 7.20
C ALA A 365 4.12 19.58 7.73
N VAL A 366 3.20 19.30 8.63
CA VAL A 366 3.00 17.96 9.20
C VAL A 366 1.52 17.70 9.49
N THR A 367 1.11 16.45 9.32
CA THR A 367 -0.24 16.01 9.69
C THR A 367 -0.24 15.41 11.10
N CYS A 368 -1.19 15.84 11.91
CA CYS A 368 -1.41 15.32 13.26
C CYS A 368 -2.91 15.26 13.55
N MET A 369 -3.41 14.10 14.00
CA MET A 369 -4.82 13.89 14.36
C MET A 369 -5.84 14.32 13.29
N GLY A 370 -5.51 14.14 11.99
CA GLY A 370 -6.41 14.46 10.87
C GLY A 370 -6.41 15.92 10.42
N ASP A 371 -5.65 16.80 11.07
CA ASP A 371 -5.43 18.18 10.68
C ASP A 371 -3.97 18.40 10.24
N ILE A 372 -3.74 19.46 9.47
CA ILE A 372 -2.41 19.83 8.98
C ILE A 372 -1.89 21.02 9.79
N TYR A 373 -0.66 20.91 10.27
CA TYR A 373 0.02 21.97 11.03
C TYR A 373 1.16 22.55 10.21
N VAL A 374 1.18 23.88 10.13
CA VAL A 374 2.14 24.63 9.32
C VAL A 374 2.69 25.78 10.16
N ASN A 375 3.96 26.02 10.00
CA ASN A 375 4.59 27.16 10.61
C ASN A 375 4.66 28.32 9.62
N CYS A 376 4.05 29.45 9.97
CA CYS A 376 3.98 30.63 9.12
C CYS A 376 4.64 31.82 9.79
N GLU A 377 5.46 32.57 9.05
CA GLU A 377 6.03 33.84 9.44
C GLU A 377 5.03 35.00 9.24
N ILE A 378 4.96 35.92 10.17
CA ILE A 378 4.20 37.19 10.04
C ILE A 378 5.16 38.26 9.56
N LYS A 379 4.91 38.84 8.37
CA LYS A 379 5.80 39.78 7.70
C LYS A 379 6.20 41.00 8.53
N ASP A 380 5.34 41.44 9.43
CA ASP A 380 5.55 42.72 10.13
C ASP A 380 6.41 42.61 11.39
N ASN A 381 6.59 41.42 11.94
CA ASN A 381 7.21 41.23 13.27
C ASN A 381 8.32 40.18 13.31
N ASP A 382 8.69 39.54 12.21
CA ASP A 382 9.61 38.41 12.16
C ASP A 382 9.24 37.27 13.17
N THR A 383 7.95 37.15 13.47
CA THR A 383 7.45 36.12 14.40
C THR A 383 6.85 34.93 13.66
N PHE A 384 7.02 33.77 14.23
CA PHE A 384 6.47 32.54 13.66
C PHE A 384 5.27 32.06 14.48
N TRP A 385 4.20 31.68 13.76
CA TRP A 385 2.98 31.21 14.35
C TRP A 385 2.64 29.80 13.83
N LEU A 386 2.26 28.92 14.75
CA LEU A 386 1.68 27.63 14.38
C LEU A 386 0.24 27.84 13.92
N HIS A 387 -0.05 27.39 12.69
CA HIS A 387 -1.38 27.40 12.11
C HIS A 387 -1.87 25.97 11.91
N ARG A 388 -3.15 25.75 12.10
CA ARG A 388 -3.85 24.51 11.81
C ARG A 388 -4.78 24.71 10.62
N TYR A 389 -4.68 23.83 9.65
CA TYR A 389 -5.66 23.67 8.59
C TYR A 389 -6.48 22.41 8.84
N SER A 390 -7.81 22.55 8.87
CA SER A 390 -8.73 21.43 8.99
C SER A 390 -9.33 21.08 7.61
N PRO A 391 -8.97 19.95 7.01
CA PRO A 391 -9.53 19.51 5.73
C PRO A 391 -11.03 19.33 5.77
N ALA A 392 -11.57 18.86 6.88
CA ALA A 392 -13.00 18.59 7.04
C ALA A 392 -13.87 19.85 6.92
N SER A 393 -13.39 20.99 7.43
CA SER A 393 -14.10 22.27 7.37
C SER A 393 -13.55 23.23 6.32
N ASN A 394 -12.42 22.90 5.69
CA ASN A 394 -11.68 23.76 4.78
C ASN A 394 -11.36 25.13 5.40
N THR A 395 -10.84 25.13 6.64
CA THR A 395 -10.57 26.37 7.41
C THR A 395 -9.19 26.38 8.04
N TRP A 396 -8.62 27.58 8.13
CA TRP A 396 -7.38 27.85 8.85
C TRP A 396 -7.68 28.44 10.24
N THR A 397 -6.91 28.02 11.23
CA THR A 397 -6.94 28.53 12.61
C THR A 397 -5.52 28.87 13.03
N ALA A 398 -5.28 30.10 13.45
CA ALA A 398 -4.04 30.48 14.14
C ALA A 398 -4.06 29.90 15.55
N ILE A 399 -3.06 29.13 15.92
CA ILE A 399 -2.97 28.47 17.24
C ILE A 399 -2.30 29.41 18.24
N SER A 400 -1.02 29.67 18.03
CA SER A 400 -0.24 30.57 18.86
C SER A 400 1.10 30.92 18.21
N GLU A 401 1.74 31.96 18.72
CA GLU A 401 3.15 32.24 18.44
C GLU A 401 4.02 31.08 18.94
N LEU A 402 5.10 30.77 18.20
CA LEU A 402 6.08 29.80 18.62
C LEU A 402 6.83 30.27 19.86
N PRO A 403 7.07 29.41 20.85
CA PRO A 403 7.81 29.79 22.06
C PRO A 403 9.22 30.31 21.80
N THR A 404 9.79 29.92 20.65
CA THR A 404 11.09 30.41 20.20
C THR A 404 11.02 30.82 18.74
N ASN A 405 11.43 32.06 18.44
CA ASN A 405 11.53 32.54 17.07
C ASN A 405 12.62 31.74 16.32
N ARG A 406 12.26 31.08 15.22
CA ARG A 406 13.15 30.12 14.57
C ARG A 406 13.12 30.24 13.05
N TRP A 407 14.25 30.58 12.52
CA TRP A 407 14.55 30.40 11.11
C TRP A 407 14.98 28.93 10.88
N ARG A 408 14.46 28.32 9.81
CA ARG A 408 14.80 26.96 9.39
C ARG A 408 14.61 25.90 10.49
N HIS A 409 13.51 25.23 10.43
CA HIS A 409 13.12 24.14 11.32
C HIS A 409 12.59 22.97 10.50
N CYS A 410 12.60 21.79 11.06
CA CYS A 410 11.82 20.66 10.57
C CYS A 410 10.73 20.32 11.57
N MET A 411 9.68 19.64 11.09
CA MET A 411 8.54 19.26 11.90
C MET A 411 8.28 17.77 11.75
N ALA A 412 7.94 17.12 12.85
CA ALA A 412 7.47 15.76 12.88
C ALA A 412 6.25 15.66 13.78
N ALA A 413 5.40 14.67 13.56
CA ALA A 413 4.29 14.36 14.45
C ALA A 413 4.41 12.93 14.94
N VAL A 414 4.18 12.73 16.24
CA VAL A 414 4.09 11.43 16.86
C VAL A 414 2.88 11.44 17.78
N GLN A 415 1.96 10.51 17.55
CA GLN A 415 0.68 10.43 18.27
C GLN A 415 -0.10 11.75 18.13
N ASP A 416 -0.38 12.45 19.22
CA ASP A 416 -1.12 13.71 19.28
C ASP A 416 -0.20 14.93 19.49
N THR A 417 1.07 14.82 19.17
CA THR A 417 2.05 15.88 19.43
C THR A 417 2.82 16.25 18.18
N VAL A 418 2.87 17.55 17.90
CA VAL A 418 3.71 18.17 16.87
C VAL A 418 5.03 18.60 17.49
N TYR A 419 6.14 18.13 16.94
CA TYR A 419 7.52 18.45 17.34
C TYR A 419 8.12 19.42 16.35
N ILE A 420 8.64 20.55 16.84
CA ILE A 420 9.28 21.59 16.04
C ILE A 420 10.75 21.67 16.45
N LEU A 421 11.62 21.21 15.54
CA LEU A 421 13.04 21.09 15.77
C LEU A 421 13.78 22.25 15.09
N GLY A 422 14.24 23.22 15.85
CA GLY A 422 14.98 24.39 15.37
C GLY A 422 16.49 24.20 15.43
N ALA A 423 17.24 24.86 14.52
CA ALA A 423 18.70 24.80 14.52
C ALA A 423 19.31 25.42 15.79
N TYR A 424 20.38 24.80 16.30
CA TYR A 424 21.20 25.31 17.41
C TYR A 424 20.44 25.65 18.70
N GLN A 425 19.26 25.09 18.89
CA GLN A 425 18.46 25.37 20.09
C GLN A 425 18.66 24.27 21.14
N PRO A 426 18.63 24.60 22.44
CA PRO A 426 18.83 23.63 23.52
C PRO A 426 17.61 22.73 23.78
N GLY A 427 16.60 22.77 22.92
CA GLY A 427 15.39 21.98 23.09
C GLY A 427 14.48 21.98 21.87
N VAL A 428 13.57 21.05 21.83
CA VAL A 428 12.51 20.90 20.83
C VAL A 428 11.23 21.49 21.40
N ASP A 429 10.58 22.39 20.67
CA ASP A 429 9.26 22.88 21.05
C ASP A 429 8.21 21.88 20.59
N CYS A 430 7.32 21.50 21.49
CA CYS A 430 6.32 20.49 21.29
C CYS A 430 4.94 21.05 21.57
N PHE A 431 4.02 20.85 20.64
CA PHE A 431 2.62 21.23 20.82
C PHE A 431 1.75 19.98 20.88
N ASN A 432 1.12 19.74 22.02
CA ASN A 432 0.13 18.69 22.15
C ASN A 432 -1.21 19.18 21.63
N VAL A 433 -1.74 18.53 20.58
CA VAL A 433 -2.95 18.98 19.88
C VAL A 433 -4.22 18.68 20.64
N THR A 434 -4.22 17.64 21.47
CA THR A 434 -5.37 17.23 22.29
C THR A 434 -5.60 18.21 23.45
N TYR A 435 -4.52 18.55 24.17
CA TYR A 435 -4.58 19.46 25.33
C TYR A 435 -4.34 20.92 24.95
N GLN A 436 -3.96 21.21 23.69
CA GLN A 436 -3.61 22.56 23.19
C GLN A 436 -2.54 23.24 24.05
N GLN A 437 -1.52 22.50 24.43
CA GLN A 437 -0.47 22.96 25.32
C GLN A 437 0.93 22.81 24.72
N TRP A 438 1.77 23.82 24.98
CA TRP A 438 3.18 23.77 24.66
C TRP A 438 3.97 23.16 25.81
N PHE A 439 4.95 22.34 25.45
CA PHE A 439 5.99 21.88 26.35
C PHE A 439 7.32 21.81 25.59
N ARG A 440 8.41 21.58 26.29
CA ARG A 440 9.74 21.53 25.68
C ARG A 440 10.46 20.25 26.06
N VAL A 441 10.99 19.58 25.05
CA VAL A 441 11.92 18.45 25.21
C VAL A 441 13.35 18.99 25.20
N ARG A 442 14.13 18.66 26.22
CA ARG A 442 15.55 19.05 26.31
C ARG A 442 16.39 18.19 25.39
N ILE A 443 17.35 18.84 24.71
CA ILE A 443 18.39 18.17 23.98
C ILE A 443 19.62 18.09 24.90
N PRO A 444 20.33 16.97 24.98
CA PRO A 444 21.61 16.86 25.70
C PRO A 444 22.58 17.97 25.26
N ARG A 445 23.42 18.46 26.19
CA ARG A 445 24.30 19.62 25.92
C ARG A 445 25.34 19.33 24.81
N ASP A 446 25.68 18.07 24.65
CA ASP A 446 26.69 17.60 23.70
C ASP A 446 26.11 17.41 22.29
N LEU A 447 24.77 17.41 22.15
CA LEU A 447 24.07 17.29 20.89
C LEU A 447 23.64 18.65 20.35
N LYS A 448 23.85 18.86 19.07
CA LYS A 448 23.36 20.03 18.34
C LYS A 448 22.46 19.56 17.21
N ILE A 449 21.25 20.13 17.14
CA ILE A 449 20.40 19.91 15.97
C ILE A 449 20.97 20.73 14.81
N PRO A 450 21.34 20.08 13.69
CA PRO A 450 21.99 20.71 12.56
C PRO A 450 21.13 21.75 11.82
N TYR A 451 21.69 22.48 10.87
CA TYR A 451 21.07 23.64 10.25
C TYR A 451 20.08 23.31 9.11
N ASP A 452 20.44 22.46 8.17
CA ASP A 452 19.64 22.08 7.00
C ASP A 452 19.32 20.56 7.03
N ARG A 453 18.18 20.20 7.53
CA ARG A 453 17.83 18.83 7.87
C ARG A 453 16.46 18.38 7.37
N GLY A 454 16.34 17.06 7.15
CA GLY A 454 15.07 16.39 7.08
C GLY A 454 14.70 15.73 8.41
N CYS A 455 13.44 15.55 8.66
CA CYS A 455 13.00 14.70 9.75
C CYS A 455 11.81 13.83 9.35
N ALA A 456 11.75 12.65 9.95
CA ALA A 456 10.63 11.73 9.79
C ALA A 456 10.35 11.01 11.10
N SER A 457 9.11 10.65 11.32
CA SER A 457 8.70 9.85 12.48
C SER A 457 8.49 8.39 12.08
N LEU A 458 9.03 7.47 12.85
CA LEU A 458 8.84 6.02 12.68
C LEU A 458 8.45 5.40 14.02
N GLY A 459 7.19 5.02 14.16
CA GLY A 459 6.63 4.59 15.44
C GLY A 459 6.78 5.67 16.50
N ASP A 460 7.42 5.36 17.64
CA ASP A 460 7.68 6.29 18.73
C ASP A 460 9.02 7.05 18.59
N LYS A 461 9.66 7.00 17.42
CA LYS A 461 10.96 7.61 17.16
C LYS A 461 10.85 8.74 16.15
N ILE A 462 11.60 9.82 16.38
CA ILE A 462 11.81 10.92 15.44
C ILE A 462 13.26 10.89 15.00
N TYR A 463 13.48 10.71 13.70
CA TYR A 463 14.79 10.77 13.07
C TYR A 463 15.04 12.16 12.52
N VAL A 464 16.19 12.70 12.80
CA VAL A 464 16.67 13.99 12.27
C VAL A 464 17.92 13.71 11.47
N LEU A 465 17.85 13.99 10.18
CA LEU A 465 18.87 13.66 9.21
C LEU A 465 19.60 14.91 8.73
N ASP A 466 20.90 14.86 8.77
CA ASP A 466 21.79 15.85 8.20
C ASP A 466 22.91 15.17 7.41
N CYS A 467 23.73 15.96 6.72
CA CYS A 467 24.90 15.50 6.00
C CYS A 467 26.04 14.98 6.92
N GLU A 468 26.03 15.38 8.19
CA GLU A 468 27.11 15.03 9.14
C GLU A 468 26.65 13.99 10.18
N GLU A 469 25.36 14.02 10.56
CA GLU A 469 24.85 13.21 11.67
C GLU A 469 23.42 12.71 11.41
N THR A 470 23.10 11.56 11.94
CA THR A 470 21.74 11.05 12.09
C THR A 470 21.40 10.99 13.58
N LEU A 471 20.42 11.77 13.99
CA LEU A 471 19.94 11.79 15.38
C LEU A 471 18.60 11.07 15.48
N CYS A 472 18.39 10.41 16.60
CA CYS A 472 17.11 9.78 16.91
C CYS A 472 16.61 10.21 18.30
N HIS A 473 15.36 10.66 18.37
CA HIS A 473 14.67 10.90 19.63
C HIS A 473 13.55 9.88 19.81
N ASN A 474 13.64 9.05 20.82
CA ASN A 474 12.54 8.17 21.21
C ASN A 474 11.61 8.90 22.19
N VAL A 475 10.41 9.23 21.74
CA VAL A 475 9.44 10.06 22.49
C VAL A 475 8.92 9.36 23.75
N LYS A 476 8.79 8.03 23.70
CA LYS A 476 8.31 7.22 24.84
C LYS A 476 9.32 7.12 25.96
N THR A 477 10.60 6.87 25.61
CA THR A 477 11.68 6.78 26.60
C THR A 477 12.34 8.13 26.89
N ARG A 478 12.05 9.17 26.09
CA ARG A 478 12.65 10.51 26.12
C ARG A 478 14.17 10.53 25.95
N LYS A 479 14.72 9.49 25.32
CA LYS A 479 16.16 9.36 25.07
C LYS A 479 16.53 9.85 23.68
N TRP A 480 17.73 10.43 23.58
CA TRP A 480 18.37 10.76 22.34
C TRP A 480 19.50 9.76 22.04
N THR A 481 19.68 9.47 20.75
CA THR A 481 20.77 8.65 20.22
C THR A 481 21.40 9.42 19.05
N ASP A 482 22.74 9.53 19.05
CA ASP A 482 23.53 10.33 18.12
C ASP A 482 24.58 9.51 17.32
N GLN A 483 24.83 8.28 17.74
CA GLN A 483 25.81 7.41 17.09
C GLN A 483 25.15 6.47 16.08
N LEU A 484 24.32 7.03 15.20
CA LEU A 484 23.67 6.28 14.14
C LEU A 484 24.41 6.45 12.81
N CYS A 485 24.23 5.48 11.92
CA CYS A 485 24.80 5.53 10.58
C CYS A 485 24.39 6.82 9.85
N GLN A 486 25.38 7.53 9.31
CA GLN A 486 25.15 8.81 8.63
C GLN A 486 24.42 8.61 7.31
N PHE A 487 23.59 9.59 6.95
CA PHE A 487 22.96 9.63 5.63
C PHE A 487 24.04 9.75 4.55
N PRO A 488 24.07 8.84 3.54
CA PRO A 488 25.22 8.68 2.64
C PRO A 488 25.40 9.83 1.63
N LEU A 489 24.43 10.71 1.48
CA LEU A 489 24.50 11.83 0.55
C LEU A 489 24.65 13.15 1.32
N GLY A 490 25.83 13.73 1.26
CA GLY A 490 26.07 15.07 1.76
C GLY A 490 25.22 16.13 1.05
N GLY A 491 25.06 17.31 1.67
CA GLY A 491 24.37 18.45 1.08
C GLY A 491 23.19 18.96 1.89
N PHE A 492 22.61 20.07 1.42
CA PHE A 492 21.55 20.78 2.12
C PHE A 492 20.15 20.30 1.67
N GLY A 493 19.15 20.43 2.55
CA GLY A 493 17.74 20.21 2.23
C GLY A 493 17.35 18.75 2.03
N ILE A 494 17.70 17.91 2.97
CA ILE A 494 17.25 16.52 2.99
C ILE A 494 15.75 16.48 3.20
N LYS A 495 15.04 15.71 2.36
CA LYS A 495 13.64 15.33 2.56
C LYS A 495 13.58 13.91 3.08
N ALA A 496 12.87 13.72 4.18
CA ALA A 496 12.69 12.43 4.81
C ALA A 496 11.19 12.14 5.01
N VAL A 497 10.82 10.90 4.77
CA VAL A 497 9.45 10.38 4.92
C VAL A 497 9.49 8.96 5.47
N THR A 498 8.39 8.50 6.03
CA THR A 498 8.23 7.12 6.47
C THR A 498 7.41 6.36 5.45
N MET A 499 7.86 5.14 5.11
CA MET A 499 7.19 4.26 4.17
C MET A 499 7.49 2.79 4.47
N TYR A 500 6.85 1.88 3.74
CA TYR A 500 7.02 0.44 3.90
C TYR A 500 7.65 -0.14 2.65
N LEU A 501 8.78 -0.83 2.79
CA LEU A 501 9.51 -1.42 1.67
C LEU A 501 9.54 -2.95 1.77
N PRO A 502 9.38 -3.68 0.64
CA PRO A 502 9.64 -5.11 0.57
C PRO A 502 11.05 -5.44 1.07
N GLU A 503 11.23 -6.56 1.76
CA GLU A 503 12.51 -6.98 2.36
C GLU A 503 13.66 -7.02 1.34
N ARG A 504 13.39 -7.40 0.09
CA ARG A 504 14.38 -7.40 -1.00
C ARG A 504 15.04 -6.05 -1.28
N LYS A 505 14.43 -4.94 -0.80
CA LYS A 505 14.92 -3.56 -0.97
C LYS A 505 15.57 -2.99 0.29
N VAL A 506 15.47 -3.73 1.39
CA VAL A 506 16.06 -3.35 2.66
C VAL A 506 17.35 -4.18 2.80
N GLY A 507 18.51 -3.62 2.46
CA GLY A 507 19.81 -4.29 2.60
C GLY A 507 20.38 -4.95 1.33
N GLY A 508 19.72 -4.80 0.17
CA GLY A 508 20.27 -5.26 -1.10
C GLY A 508 21.18 -4.21 -1.75
N ASP A 509 22.42 -4.53 -1.98
CA ASP A 509 23.27 -3.83 -2.96
C ASP A 509 22.62 -4.05 -4.33
N GLY A 510 21.89 -3.04 -4.82
CA GLY A 510 21.27 -3.06 -6.14
C GLY A 510 22.40 -3.12 -7.17
N GLY A 511 22.65 -4.30 -7.69
CA GLY A 511 23.58 -4.51 -8.78
C GLY A 511 23.21 -3.58 -9.93
N ASP A 512 24.14 -2.73 -10.32
CA ASP A 512 24.05 -1.86 -11.47
C ASP A 512 23.80 -2.72 -12.73
N ALA A 513 22.55 -2.80 -13.18
CA ALA A 513 22.26 -3.10 -14.56
C ALA A 513 22.49 -1.78 -15.32
N GLU A 514 23.71 -1.50 -15.69
CA GLU A 514 24.05 -0.56 -16.75
C GLU A 514 23.41 -1.08 -18.04
N SER A 515 22.34 -0.42 -18.48
CA SER A 515 21.93 -0.40 -19.87
C SER A 515 21.88 1.06 -20.32
N GLU A 516 22.72 1.34 -21.27
CA GLU A 516 22.94 2.59 -22.00
C GLU A 516 21.66 3.32 -22.44
#